data_863357583dadd9e3347ad3f0de279332
#
_entry.id   863357583dadd9e3347ad3f0de279332
#
_cell.length_a   1.000
_cell.length_b   1.000
_cell.length_c   1.000
_cell.angle_alpha   90.00
_cell.angle_beta   90.00
_cell.angle_gamma   90.00
#
_symmetry.space_group_name_H-M   'P 1'
#
loop_
_entity.id
_entity.type
_entity.pdbx_description
1 polymer ?
#
loop_
_entity_poly.entity_id
_entity_poly.type
_entity_poly.pdbx_seq_one_letter_code
_entity_poly.pdbx_strand_id
1 'polypeptide(L)'
;MIVGVARARAALVGKPSDGYGGAVLTTALEMWSAIVELEPGGRDDVVDGPDGLVPIVASARLVARRRLGDIAPARLRVRTSVPREVGLAGSSAVVIATLDATARQAGIVLDRERWPSLALHVETAQLGIPGGLQDRVAQVWGGVVLCDVRADRVATVDGLEQGTYRRLDPDRLPALAVAWLPTAGQSSRVSQAGLRAGDDGPERRAIFADLGALAVETTRRLGRGESEALGPAMAATMAARRRLVPLVAAHADLVDRLASTGAQG
;
A
#
# COMPACT_ATOMS: atom_id res chain seq x y z
N MET A 1 -8.31 -17.63 20.27
CA MET A 1 -8.29 -16.32 19.61
C MET A 1 -7.11 -16.29 18.62
N ILE A 2 -7.35 -15.94 17.38
CA ILE A 2 -6.35 -15.81 16.31
C ILE A 2 -6.21 -14.32 16.03
N VAL A 3 -4.99 -13.85 15.79
CA VAL A 3 -4.73 -12.42 15.55
C VAL A 3 -3.99 -12.23 14.24
N GLY A 4 -4.56 -11.42 13.35
CA GLY A 4 -3.90 -10.94 12.15
C GLY A 4 -3.48 -9.47 12.33
N VAL A 5 -2.30 -9.13 11.83
CA VAL A 5 -1.74 -7.77 11.97
C VAL A 5 -1.11 -7.32 10.66
N ALA A 6 -1.39 -6.07 10.28
CA ALA A 6 -0.66 -5.42 9.21
C ALA A 6 -0.30 -3.98 9.57
N ARG A 7 0.86 -3.52 9.11
CA ARG A 7 1.38 -2.18 9.39
C ARG A 7 0.86 -1.14 8.40
N ALA A 8 0.92 0.13 8.78
CA ALA A 8 0.83 1.23 7.84
C ALA A 8 2.04 1.23 6.89
N ARG A 9 2.00 2.04 5.85
CA ARG A 9 3.14 2.20 4.94
C ARG A 9 3.25 3.63 4.40
N ALA A 10 4.46 4.01 3.99
CA ALA A 10 4.72 5.21 3.20
C ALA A 10 5.39 4.84 1.86
N ALA A 11 4.95 5.45 0.76
CA ALA A 11 5.69 5.39 -0.49
C ALA A 11 6.79 6.45 -0.47
N LEU A 12 8.01 6.06 -0.79
CA LEU A 12 9.17 6.94 -0.79
C LEU A 12 9.43 7.53 -2.18
N VAL A 13 9.59 6.67 -3.19
CA VAL A 13 9.93 7.08 -4.55
C VAL A 13 9.09 6.32 -5.58
N GLY A 14 8.65 7.00 -6.63
CA GLY A 14 8.02 6.37 -7.79
C GLY A 14 6.50 6.31 -7.79
N LYS A 15 5.82 6.54 -6.64
CA LYS A 15 4.35 6.53 -6.61
C LYS A 15 3.76 7.65 -7.48
N PRO A 16 2.73 7.37 -8.31
CA PRO A 16 1.86 6.19 -8.35
C PRO A 16 2.15 5.19 -9.49
N SER A 17 3.38 5.09 -9.98
CA SER A 17 3.69 4.32 -11.21
C SER A 17 3.35 2.83 -11.15
N ASP A 18 3.25 2.22 -9.95
CA ASP A 18 2.88 0.81 -9.77
C ASP A 18 1.46 0.47 -10.28
N GLY A 19 0.58 1.44 -10.37
CA GLY A 19 -0.73 1.29 -11.01
C GLY A 19 -0.71 1.39 -12.52
N TYR A 20 0.45 1.64 -13.13
CA TYR A 20 0.67 1.93 -14.55
C TYR A 20 1.91 1.23 -15.12
N GLY A 21 2.25 0.07 -14.59
CA GLY A 21 3.38 -0.73 -15.09
C GLY A 21 4.76 -0.18 -14.72
N GLY A 22 4.88 0.49 -13.59
CA GLY A 22 6.14 1.05 -13.10
C GLY A 22 6.68 0.35 -11.86
N ALA A 23 7.51 1.07 -11.08
CA ALA A 23 8.06 0.58 -9.84
C ALA A 23 7.98 1.64 -8.73
N VAL A 24 7.84 1.21 -7.47
CA VAL A 24 7.75 2.08 -6.30
C VAL A 24 8.62 1.55 -5.17
N LEU A 25 9.48 2.40 -4.64
CA LEU A 25 10.17 2.16 -3.37
C LEU A 25 9.25 2.58 -2.22
N THR A 26 8.98 1.68 -1.30
CA THR A 26 8.02 1.87 -0.21
C THR A 26 8.57 1.32 1.10
N THR A 27 8.05 1.79 2.23
CA THR A 27 8.45 1.33 3.57
C THR A 27 7.24 1.05 4.45
N ALA A 28 7.31 -0.01 5.25
CA ALA A 28 6.36 -0.22 6.33
C ALA A 28 6.62 0.79 7.47
N LEU A 29 5.57 1.18 8.18
CA LEU A 29 5.63 2.09 9.32
C LEU A 29 5.19 1.32 10.57
N GLU A 30 6.14 0.99 11.42
CA GLU A 30 5.92 0.10 12.58
C GLU A 30 5.03 0.71 13.66
N MET A 31 4.93 2.05 13.72
CA MET A 31 4.18 2.77 14.77
C MET A 31 2.66 2.65 14.64
N TRP A 32 2.14 2.25 13.48
CA TRP A 32 0.69 2.13 13.24
C TRP A 32 0.34 0.81 12.60
N SER A 33 -0.77 0.22 13.06
CA SER A 33 -1.25 -1.06 12.55
C SER A 33 -2.77 -1.17 12.50
N ALA A 34 -3.25 -2.06 11.64
CA ALA A 34 -4.56 -2.67 11.73
C ALA A 34 -4.44 -4.05 12.38
N ILE A 35 -5.39 -4.38 13.22
CA ILE A 35 -5.45 -5.64 13.96
C ILE A 35 -6.84 -6.24 13.76
N VAL A 36 -6.88 -7.52 13.42
CA VAL A 36 -8.11 -8.31 13.35
C VAL A 36 -7.96 -9.49 14.30
N GLU A 37 -8.80 -9.50 15.32
CA GLU A 37 -8.96 -10.61 16.25
C GLU A 37 -10.07 -11.51 15.73
N LEU A 38 -9.82 -12.81 15.65
CA LEU A 38 -10.74 -13.80 15.10
C LEU A 38 -10.96 -14.93 16.11
N GLU A 39 -12.23 -15.19 16.41
CA GLU A 39 -12.69 -16.30 17.24
C GLU A 39 -13.53 -17.25 16.36
N PRO A 40 -13.02 -18.48 16.06
CA PRO A 40 -13.79 -19.45 15.31
C PRO A 40 -15.07 -19.86 16.01
N GLY A 41 -16.16 -20.01 15.27
CA GLY A 41 -17.45 -20.49 15.78
C GLY A 41 -18.62 -19.64 15.29
N GLY A 42 -19.82 -20.08 15.63
CA GLY A 42 -21.06 -19.48 15.17
C GLY A 42 -21.62 -20.17 13.91
N ARG A 43 -22.77 -19.66 13.44
CA ARG A 43 -23.39 -20.12 12.18
C ARG A 43 -22.94 -19.30 10.98
N ASP A 44 -22.66 -18.01 11.22
CA ASP A 44 -22.27 -17.03 10.20
C ASP A 44 -21.07 -16.21 10.69
N ASP A 45 -20.38 -15.58 9.75
CA ASP A 45 -19.35 -14.59 10.08
C ASP A 45 -20.00 -13.34 10.68
N VAL A 46 -19.49 -12.87 11.83
CA VAL A 46 -19.89 -11.64 12.49
C VAL A 46 -18.70 -10.70 12.56
N VAL A 47 -18.87 -9.46 12.11
CA VAL A 47 -17.80 -8.47 12.13
C VAL A 47 -18.16 -7.33 13.08
N ASP A 48 -17.33 -7.14 14.10
CA ASP A 48 -17.44 -6.06 15.08
C ASP A 48 -16.33 -5.02 14.82
N GLY A 49 -16.69 -3.75 14.75
CA GLY A 49 -15.73 -2.67 14.56
C GLY A 49 -16.37 -1.37 14.07
N PRO A 50 -15.57 -0.34 13.77
CA PRO A 50 -16.07 0.89 13.18
C PRO A 50 -16.79 0.65 11.86
N ASP A 51 -17.93 1.28 11.61
CA ASP A 51 -18.80 1.07 10.45
C ASP A 51 -18.07 1.10 9.10
N GLY A 52 -17.11 2.02 8.94
CA GLY A 52 -16.31 2.10 7.71
C GLY A 52 -15.31 0.96 7.50
N LEU A 53 -15.03 0.14 8.50
CA LEU A 53 -14.11 -1.00 8.42
C LEU A 53 -14.84 -2.34 8.25
N VAL A 54 -16.05 -2.45 8.71
CA VAL A 54 -16.88 -3.68 8.62
C VAL A 54 -16.98 -4.21 7.18
N PRO A 55 -17.31 -3.39 6.16
CA PRO A 55 -17.37 -3.86 4.78
C PRO A 55 -16.01 -4.36 4.25
N ILE A 56 -14.90 -3.75 4.70
CA ILE A 56 -13.55 -4.14 4.29
C ILE A 56 -13.22 -5.53 4.81
N VAL A 57 -13.48 -5.77 6.10
CA VAL A 57 -13.27 -7.08 6.73
C VAL A 57 -14.16 -8.15 6.10
N ALA A 58 -15.46 -7.86 5.92
CA ALA A 58 -16.40 -8.79 5.30
C ALA A 58 -15.97 -9.18 3.87
N SER A 59 -15.54 -8.21 3.06
CA SER A 59 -15.04 -8.46 1.70
C SER A 59 -13.77 -9.29 1.68
N ALA A 60 -12.80 -8.98 2.56
CA ALA A 60 -11.56 -9.74 2.68
C ALA A 60 -11.85 -11.18 3.13
N ARG A 61 -12.74 -11.35 4.09
CA ARG A 61 -13.18 -12.66 4.58
C ARG A 61 -13.84 -13.49 3.49
N LEU A 62 -14.74 -12.87 2.71
CA LEU A 62 -15.42 -13.52 1.58
C LEU A 62 -14.42 -14.01 0.52
N VAL A 63 -13.46 -13.17 0.13
CA VAL A 63 -12.43 -13.55 -0.85
C VAL A 63 -11.55 -14.67 -0.29
N ALA A 64 -11.13 -14.59 0.98
CA ALA A 64 -10.35 -15.62 1.61
C ALA A 64 -11.07 -16.98 1.58
N ARG A 65 -12.35 -17.04 1.93
CA ARG A 65 -13.15 -18.28 1.86
C ARG A 65 -13.25 -18.84 0.45
N ARG A 66 -13.40 -17.98 -0.55
CA ARG A 66 -13.47 -18.42 -1.97
C ARG A 66 -12.14 -18.93 -2.52
N ARG A 67 -11.02 -18.38 -2.06
CA ARG A 67 -9.69 -18.66 -2.60
C ARG A 67 -8.90 -19.68 -1.78
N LEU A 68 -9.15 -19.76 -0.49
CA LEU A 68 -8.39 -20.62 0.43
C LEU A 68 -9.16 -21.89 0.83
N GLY A 69 -10.44 -22.02 0.48
CA GLY A 69 -11.23 -23.20 0.73
C GLY A 69 -12.34 -23.00 1.78
N ASP A 70 -12.93 -24.10 2.21
CA ASP A 70 -14.02 -24.09 3.20
C ASP A 70 -13.48 -23.73 4.59
N ILE A 71 -13.72 -22.49 4.99
CA ILE A 71 -13.26 -21.95 6.27
C ILE A 71 -14.49 -21.72 7.16
N ALA A 72 -14.49 -22.33 8.36
CA ALA A 72 -15.59 -22.21 9.29
C ALA A 72 -15.92 -20.76 9.63
N PRO A 73 -17.18 -20.44 9.95
CA PRO A 73 -17.57 -19.12 10.41
C PRO A 73 -16.80 -18.66 11.65
N ALA A 74 -16.73 -17.34 11.83
CA ALA A 74 -16.00 -16.74 12.94
C ALA A 74 -16.60 -15.39 13.33
N ARG A 75 -16.33 -14.97 14.57
CA ARG A 75 -16.46 -13.57 14.99
C ARG A 75 -15.14 -12.87 14.76
N LEU A 76 -15.17 -11.76 14.03
CA LEU A 76 -14.00 -10.92 13.73
C LEU A 76 -14.17 -9.56 14.40
N ARG A 77 -13.17 -9.12 15.13
CA ARG A 77 -13.13 -7.77 15.70
C ARG A 77 -11.98 -6.99 15.07
N VAL A 78 -12.27 -5.84 14.47
CA VAL A 78 -11.28 -4.99 13.80
C VAL A 78 -11.03 -3.71 14.58
N ARG A 79 -9.75 -3.35 14.70
CA ARG A 79 -9.29 -2.06 15.22
C ARG A 79 -8.07 -1.58 14.44
N THR A 80 -7.88 -0.28 14.37
CA THR A 80 -6.72 0.32 13.69
C THR A 80 -6.23 1.58 14.39
N SER A 81 -4.92 1.73 14.45
CA SER A 81 -4.26 2.97 14.85
C SER A 81 -3.79 3.80 13.65
N VAL A 82 -3.94 3.28 12.41
CA VAL A 82 -3.52 4.00 11.21
C VAL A 82 -4.38 5.24 11.02
N PRO A 83 -3.78 6.43 10.92
CA PRO A 83 -4.53 7.67 10.65
C PRO A 83 -5.37 7.54 9.38
N ARG A 84 -6.63 8.01 9.46
CA ARG A 84 -7.60 7.82 8.37
C ARG A 84 -7.36 8.81 7.24
N GLU A 85 -7.44 8.31 6.00
CA GLU A 85 -7.47 9.11 4.75
C GLU A 85 -6.28 10.04 4.53
N VAL A 86 -5.15 9.78 5.20
CA VAL A 86 -3.91 10.58 5.07
C VAL A 86 -2.86 9.90 4.19
N GLY A 87 -3.25 8.90 3.42
CA GLY A 87 -2.35 8.24 2.46
C GLY A 87 -1.45 7.16 3.05
N LEU A 88 -1.69 6.68 4.27
CA LEU A 88 -0.88 5.65 4.95
C LEU A 88 -1.40 4.22 4.79
N ALA A 89 -2.29 3.98 3.82
CA ALA A 89 -2.79 2.66 3.41
C ALA A 89 -3.53 1.88 4.52
N GLY A 90 -4.38 2.58 5.30
CA GLY A 90 -5.15 1.95 6.38
C GLY A 90 -6.14 0.88 5.89
N SER A 91 -6.81 1.09 4.75
CA SER A 91 -7.75 0.13 4.14
C SER A 91 -7.05 -1.19 3.80
N SER A 92 -5.95 -1.15 3.06
CA SER A 92 -5.19 -2.35 2.71
C SER A 92 -4.58 -3.04 3.93
N ALA A 93 -4.21 -2.29 4.98
CA ALA A 93 -3.77 -2.90 6.24
C ALA A 93 -4.89 -3.73 6.88
N VAL A 94 -6.14 -3.25 6.88
CA VAL A 94 -7.29 -4.02 7.37
C VAL A 94 -7.53 -5.26 6.52
N VAL A 95 -7.44 -5.15 5.19
CA VAL A 95 -7.56 -6.31 4.28
C VAL A 95 -6.51 -7.36 4.61
N ILE A 96 -5.24 -6.96 4.72
CA ILE A 96 -4.13 -7.90 4.97
C ILE A 96 -4.24 -8.54 6.36
N ALA A 97 -4.60 -7.76 7.40
CA ALA A 97 -4.81 -8.31 8.74
C ALA A 97 -5.96 -9.34 8.76
N THR A 98 -7.03 -9.10 7.98
CA THR A 98 -8.15 -10.04 7.85
C THR A 98 -7.75 -11.31 7.11
N LEU A 99 -7.02 -11.19 6.02
CA LEU A 99 -6.50 -12.33 5.26
C LEU A 99 -5.55 -13.17 6.11
N ASP A 100 -4.66 -12.54 6.91
CA ASP A 100 -3.73 -13.22 7.81
C ASP A 100 -4.48 -14.02 8.89
N ALA A 101 -5.42 -13.37 9.60
CA ALA A 101 -6.21 -14.06 10.61
C ALA A 101 -7.00 -15.24 10.02
N THR A 102 -7.55 -15.06 8.81
CA THR A 102 -8.34 -16.08 8.13
C THR A 102 -7.48 -17.26 7.65
N ALA A 103 -6.32 -17.00 7.08
CA ALA A 103 -5.39 -18.05 6.65
C ALA A 103 -4.88 -18.85 7.85
N ARG A 104 -4.56 -18.19 8.97
CA ARG A 104 -4.19 -18.87 10.23
C ARG A 104 -5.32 -19.73 10.78
N GLN A 105 -6.58 -19.28 10.69
CA GLN A 105 -7.73 -20.11 11.06
C GLN A 105 -7.80 -21.39 10.23
N ALA A 106 -7.49 -21.31 8.94
CA ALA A 106 -7.49 -22.44 8.02
C ALA A 106 -6.22 -23.30 8.10
N GLY A 107 -5.23 -22.94 8.91
CA GLY A 107 -3.93 -23.61 8.93
C GLY A 107 -3.11 -23.42 7.66
N ILE A 108 -3.40 -22.38 6.87
CA ILE A 108 -2.76 -22.11 5.59
C ILE A 108 -1.67 -21.06 5.79
N VAL A 109 -0.47 -21.36 5.28
CA VAL A 109 0.61 -20.39 5.14
C VAL A 109 0.50 -19.74 3.76
N LEU A 110 0.16 -18.45 3.73
CA LEU A 110 0.08 -17.70 2.49
C LEU A 110 1.48 -17.42 1.95
N ASP A 111 1.66 -17.67 0.66
CA ASP A 111 2.88 -17.30 -0.04
C ASP A 111 3.02 -15.76 -0.06
N ARG A 112 4.15 -15.29 0.48
CA ARG A 112 4.44 -13.87 0.65
C ARG A 112 4.43 -13.09 -0.67
N GLU A 113 4.76 -13.74 -1.77
CA GLU A 113 4.74 -13.12 -3.09
C GLU A 113 3.32 -12.96 -3.64
N ARG A 114 2.43 -13.91 -3.35
CA ARG A 114 1.05 -13.92 -3.84
C ARG A 114 0.09 -13.09 -2.97
N TRP A 115 0.42 -12.90 -1.72
CA TRP A 115 -0.44 -12.23 -0.76
C TRP A 115 -0.78 -10.78 -1.13
N PRO A 116 0.17 -9.93 -1.59
CA PRO A 116 -0.15 -8.57 -2.04
C PRO A 116 -1.20 -8.55 -3.14
N SER A 117 -1.13 -9.46 -4.09
CA SER A 117 -2.06 -9.56 -5.21
C SER A 117 -3.46 -9.99 -4.77
N LEU A 118 -3.56 -10.91 -3.82
CA LEU A 118 -4.84 -11.30 -3.22
C LEU A 118 -5.49 -10.13 -2.47
N ALA A 119 -4.71 -9.36 -1.71
CA ALA A 119 -5.20 -8.19 -1.01
C ALA A 119 -5.64 -7.08 -1.99
N LEU A 120 -4.91 -6.86 -3.08
CA LEU A 120 -5.32 -5.93 -4.14
C LEU A 120 -6.63 -6.38 -4.79
N HIS A 121 -6.81 -7.67 -5.05
CA HIS A 121 -8.04 -8.23 -5.60
C HIS A 121 -9.26 -7.95 -4.69
N VAL A 122 -9.11 -8.05 -3.36
CA VAL A 122 -10.20 -7.67 -2.44
C VAL A 122 -10.60 -6.21 -2.66
N GLU A 123 -9.65 -5.29 -2.72
CA GLU A 123 -9.97 -3.87 -2.84
C GLU A 123 -10.52 -3.50 -4.22
N THR A 124 -9.98 -4.07 -5.29
CA THR A 124 -10.41 -3.75 -6.66
C THR A 124 -11.71 -4.43 -7.05
N ALA A 125 -11.81 -5.74 -6.84
CA ALA A 125 -12.94 -6.53 -7.33
C ALA A 125 -14.17 -6.51 -6.39
N GLN A 126 -13.97 -6.41 -5.07
CA GLN A 126 -15.09 -6.43 -4.12
C GLN A 126 -15.47 -5.03 -3.64
N LEU A 127 -14.51 -4.15 -3.42
CA LEU A 127 -14.75 -2.81 -2.87
C LEU A 127 -14.78 -1.72 -3.93
N GLY A 128 -14.37 -2.01 -5.18
CA GLY A 128 -14.25 -1.05 -6.25
C GLY A 128 -13.26 0.09 -5.94
N ILE A 129 -12.25 -0.20 -5.11
CA ILE A 129 -11.20 0.76 -4.75
C ILE A 129 -10.01 0.50 -5.66
N PRO A 130 -9.72 1.40 -6.61
CA PRO A 130 -8.57 1.23 -7.49
C PRO A 130 -7.26 1.40 -6.72
N GLY A 131 -6.21 0.69 -7.12
CA GLY A 131 -4.90 0.76 -6.50
C GLY A 131 -3.83 0.00 -7.28
N GLY A 132 -2.60 0.11 -6.84
CA GLY A 132 -1.46 -0.69 -7.29
C GLY A 132 -0.95 -1.61 -6.17
N LEU A 133 0.11 -2.37 -6.43
CA LEU A 133 0.59 -3.41 -5.51
C LEU A 133 1.44 -2.87 -4.35
N GLN A 134 2.09 -1.70 -4.50
CA GLN A 134 3.12 -1.23 -3.57
C GLN A 134 2.65 -1.11 -2.11
N ASP A 135 1.38 -0.74 -1.86
CA ASP A 135 0.80 -0.63 -0.52
C ASP A 135 0.87 -1.99 0.19
N ARG A 136 0.38 -3.02 -0.49
CA ARG A 136 0.25 -4.38 0.01
C ARG A 136 1.59 -5.07 0.13
N VAL A 137 2.51 -4.77 -0.81
CA VAL A 137 3.88 -5.29 -0.78
C VAL A 137 4.61 -4.80 0.47
N ALA A 138 4.57 -3.49 0.77
CA ALA A 138 5.18 -2.97 2.00
C ALA A 138 4.59 -3.62 3.26
N GLN A 139 3.27 -3.78 3.29
CA GLN A 139 2.56 -4.31 4.46
C GLN A 139 2.78 -5.79 4.69
N VAL A 140 2.97 -6.58 3.62
CA VAL A 140 3.24 -8.03 3.70
C VAL A 140 4.72 -8.31 3.95
N TRP A 141 5.61 -7.55 3.27
CA TRP A 141 7.05 -7.79 3.33
C TRP A 141 7.71 -7.13 4.55
N GLY A 142 7.16 -6.02 5.04
CA GLY A 142 7.74 -5.21 6.11
C GLY A 142 9.07 -4.55 5.70
N GLY A 143 9.50 -3.57 6.48
CA GLY A 143 10.74 -2.83 6.20
C GLY A 143 10.64 -2.04 4.90
N VAL A 144 11.76 -1.94 4.20
CA VAL A 144 11.90 -1.19 2.93
C VAL A 144 11.88 -2.16 1.76
N VAL A 145 11.00 -1.91 0.78
CA VAL A 145 10.79 -2.82 -0.36
C VAL A 145 10.62 -2.05 -1.66
N LEU A 146 11.31 -2.47 -2.71
CA LEU A 146 10.98 -2.11 -4.08
C LEU A 146 9.88 -3.05 -4.59
N CYS A 147 8.74 -2.48 -4.94
CA CYS A 147 7.69 -3.14 -5.71
C CYS A 147 7.88 -2.80 -7.18
N ASP A 148 8.21 -3.77 -8.01
CA ASP A 148 8.47 -3.61 -9.44
C ASP A 148 7.45 -4.39 -10.25
N VAL A 149 6.59 -3.68 -10.98
CA VAL A 149 5.53 -4.25 -11.83
C VAL A 149 5.70 -3.83 -13.30
N ARG A 150 6.93 -3.52 -13.71
CA ARG A 150 7.22 -3.28 -15.13
C ARG A 150 6.97 -4.54 -15.95
N ALA A 151 6.70 -4.40 -17.24
CA ALA A 151 6.22 -5.48 -18.10
C ALA A 151 7.10 -6.74 -18.07
N ASP A 152 8.42 -6.59 -17.91
CA ASP A 152 9.38 -7.69 -17.79
C ASP A 152 9.51 -8.24 -16.35
N ARG A 153 8.76 -7.69 -15.39
CA ARG A 153 8.81 -7.99 -13.95
C ARG A 153 7.49 -8.46 -13.37
N VAL A 154 6.43 -8.47 -14.17
CA VAL A 154 5.10 -8.91 -13.75
C VAL A 154 4.77 -10.28 -14.35
N ALA A 155 4.14 -11.13 -13.55
CA ALA A 155 3.57 -12.40 -13.98
C ALA A 155 2.11 -12.49 -13.57
N THR A 156 1.33 -13.33 -14.24
CA THR A 156 -0.03 -13.67 -13.82
C THR A 156 0.00 -15.04 -13.17
N VAL A 157 -0.35 -15.09 -11.88
CA VAL A 157 -0.43 -16.33 -11.10
C VAL A 157 -1.84 -16.47 -10.55
N ASP A 158 -2.53 -17.58 -10.88
CA ASP A 158 -3.94 -17.82 -10.51
C ASP A 158 -4.89 -16.67 -10.86
N GLY A 159 -4.66 -16.03 -12.01
CA GLY A 159 -5.45 -14.90 -12.49
C GLY A 159 -5.21 -13.58 -11.76
N LEU A 160 -4.15 -13.47 -10.98
CA LEU A 160 -3.76 -12.26 -10.28
C LEU A 160 -2.38 -11.79 -10.75
N GLU A 161 -2.22 -10.49 -10.95
CA GLU A 161 -0.91 -9.92 -11.28
C GLU A 161 0.00 -9.95 -10.05
N GLN A 162 1.23 -10.43 -10.26
CA GLN A 162 2.29 -10.52 -9.27
C GLN A 162 3.53 -9.82 -9.82
N GLY A 163 4.05 -8.85 -9.07
CA GLY A 163 5.29 -8.15 -9.40
C GLY A 163 6.53 -8.88 -8.88
N THR A 164 7.67 -8.28 -9.10
CA THR A 164 8.94 -8.66 -8.46
C THR A 164 9.20 -7.74 -7.27
N TYR A 165 9.50 -8.32 -6.11
CA TYR A 165 9.69 -7.57 -4.87
C TYR A 165 11.10 -7.75 -4.33
N ARG A 166 11.77 -6.66 -3.97
CA ARG A 166 13.14 -6.69 -3.45
C ARG A 166 13.25 -5.89 -2.16
N ARG A 167 13.58 -6.56 -1.05
CA ARG A 167 13.87 -5.87 0.21
C ARG A 167 15.21 -5.13 0.16
N LEU A 168 15.23 -3.97 0.82
CA LEU A 168 16.44 -3.28 1.21
C LEU A 168 16.62 -3.41 2.71
N ASP A 169 17.88 -3.33 3.13
CA ASP A 169 18.24 -3.14 4.53
C ASP A 169 17.74 -1.76 4.99
N PRO A 170 16.91 -1.66 6.04
CA PRO A 170 16.41 -0.39 6.55
C PRO A 170 17.53 0.56 6.97
N ASP A 171 18.66 0.06 7.40
CA ASP A 171 19.83 0.85 7.81
C ASP A 171 20.48 1.63 6.66
N ARG A 172 20.04 1.34 5.41
CA ARG A 172 20.44 2.11 4.22
C ARG A 172 19.65 3.39 4.03
N LEU A 173 18.58 3.60 4.80
CA LEU A 173 17.79 4.83 4.73
C LEU A 173 18.34 5.88 5.71
N PRO A 174 18.28 7.16 5.37
CA PRO A 174 18.45 8.23 6.34
C PRO A 174 17.27 8.23 7.33
N ALA A 175 17.37 9.04 8.39
CA ALA A 175 16.24 9.27 9.29
C ALA A 175 15.04 9.82 8.51
N LEU A 176 13.87 9.21 8.72
CA LEU A 176 12.63 9.60 8.07
C LEU A 176 11.63 10.15 9.09
N ALA A 177 10.91 11.19 8.72
CA ALA A 177 9.77 11.70 9.46
C ALA A 177 8.50 11.61 8.58
N VAL A 178 7.35 11.37 9.22
CA VAL A 178 6.04 11.37 8.54
C VAL A 178 5.22 12.52 9.08
N ALA A 179 4.78 13.39 8.18
CA ALA A 179 3.88 14.49 8.49
C ALA A 179 2.58 14.38 7.70
N TRP A 180 1.48 14.76 8.30
CA TRP A 180 0.17 14.78 7.64
C TRP A 180 -0.73 15.86 8.25
N LEU A 181 -1.81 16.19 7.54
CA LEU A 181 -2.84 17.11 8.00
C LEU A 181 -4.11 16.33 8.36
N PRO A 182 -4.52 16.30 9.64
CA PRO A 182 -5.73 15.57 10.05
C PRO A 182 -7.01 16.05 9.37
N THR A 183 -7.06 17.33 8.98
CA THR A 183 -8.24 18.00 8.41
C THR A 183 -8.28 17.98 6.88
N ALA A 184 -7.22 17.53 6.22
CA ALA A 184 -7.13 17.53 4.75
C ALA A 184 -7.11 16.10 4.17
N GLY A 185 -7.70 15.15 4.88
CA GLY A 185 -7.79 13.75 4.45
C GLY A 185 -8.59 13.60 3.15
N GLN A 186 -8.09 12.74 2.26
CA GLN A 186 -8.81 12.32 1.06
C GLN A 186 -8.89 10.80 1.03
N SER A 187 -10.07 10.25 0.75
CA SER A 187 -10.21 8.82 0.55
C SER A 187 -9.38 8.36 -0.66
N SER A 188 -8.86 7.14 -0.61
CA SER A 188 -8.12 6.54 -1.72
C SER A 188 -8.93 6.52 -3.02
N ARG A 189 -10.27 6.37 -2.91
CA ARG A 189 -11.18 6.41 -4.06
C ARG A 189 -11.12 7.77 -4.79
N VAL A 190 -11.19 8.88 -4.06
CA VAL A 190 -11.14 10.23 -4.63
C VAL A 190 -9.76 10.52 -5.22
N SER A 191 -8.69 10.22 -4.48
CA SER A 191 -7.32 10.43 -4.93
C SER A 191 -6.98 9.62 -6.19
N GLN A 192 -7.42 8.38 -6.28
CA GLN A 192 -7.20 7.52 -7.45
C GLN A 192 -8.11 7.86 -8.63
N ALA A 193 -9.33 8.34 -8.37
CA ALA A 193 -10.23 8.79 -9.44
C ALA A 193 -9.62 9.98 -10.22
N GLY A 194 -9.04 10.94 -9.52
CA GLY A 194 -8.32 12.06 -10.18
C GLY A 194 -7.16 11.60 -11.05
N LEU A 195 -6.42 10.58 -10.59
CA LEU A 195 -5.34 9.99 -11.39
C LEU A 195 -5.87 9.26 -12.64
N ARG A 196 -7.00 8.58 -12.57
CA ARG A 196 -7.58 7.83 -13.70
C ARG A 196 -8.36 8.68 -14.68
N ALA A 197 -8.88 9.83 -14.26
CA ALA A 197 -9.60 10.76 -15.12
C ALA A 197 -8.69 11.53 -16.10
N GLY A 198 -7.37 11.49 -15.91
CA GLY A 198 -6.42 12.11 -16.82
C GLY A 198 -6.31 11.33 -18.13
N ASP A 199 -6.00 12.06 -19.20
CA ASP A 199 -5.72 11.49 -20.51
C ASP A 199 -4.58 10.46 -20.44
N ASP A 200 -4.71 9.33 -21.15
CA ASP A 200 -3.67 8.29 -21.25
C ASP A 200 -2.68 8.59 -22.40
N GLY A 201 -2.35 9.87 -22.59
CA GLY A 201 -1.44 10.36 -23.61
C GLY A 201 0.02 9.94 -23.40
N PRO A 202 0.87 10.08 -24.44
CA PRO A 202 2.27 9.66 -24.39
C PRO A 202 3.07 10.40 -23.31
N GLU A 203 2.79 11.68 -23.06
CA GLU A 203 3.47 12.45 -22.01
C GLU A 203 3.20 11.84 -20.62
N ARG A 204 1.96 11.50 -20.33
CA ARG A 204 1.57 10.92 -19.05
C ARG A 204 2.21 9.54 -18.84
N ARG A 205 2.22 8.69 -19.89
CA ARG A 205 2.92 7.40 -19.85
C ARG A 205 4.42 7.56 -19.61
N ALA A 206 5.05 8.57 -20.22
CA ALA A 206 6.46 8.88 -19.96
C ALA A 206 6.70 9.26 -18.50
N ILE A 207 5.84 10.08 -17.88
CA ILE A 207 5.97 10.42 -16.46
C ILE A 207 5.91 9.15 -15.57
N PHE A 208 5.01 8.21 -15.84
CA PHE A 208 4.96 6.96 -15.05
C PHE A 208 6.19 6.08 -15.28
N ALA A 209 6.71 6.01 -16.50
CA ALA A 209 7.93 5.29 -16.82
C ALA A 209 9.15 5.91 -16.09
N ASP A 210 9.28 7.23 -16.11
CA ASP A 210 10.35 7.96 -15.42
C ASP A 210 10.29 7.76 -13.90
N LEU A 211 9.08 7.81 -13.31
CA LEU A 211 8.86 7.54 -11.89
C LEU A 211 9.30 6.11 -11.52
N GLY A 212 8.96 5.13 -12.34
CA GLY A 212 9.39 3.74 -12.14
C GLY A 212 10.90 3.57 -12.24
N ALA A 213 11.52 4.19 -13.26
CA ALA A 213 12.98 4.18 -13.43
C ALA A 213 13.70 4.85 -12.26
N LEU A 214 13.19 5.98 -11.78
CA LEU A 214 13.70 6.70 -10.62
C LEU A 214 13.67 5.82 -9.35
N ALA A 215 12.59 5.09 -9.10
CA ALA A 215 12.48 4.19 -7.96
C ALA A 215 13.52 3.06 -8.02
N VAL A 216 13.72 2.47 -9.20
CA VAL A 216 14.71 1.40 -9.40
C VAL A 216 16.13 1.92 -9.20
N GLU A 217 16.47 3.07 -9.78
CA GLU A 217 17.80 3.67 -9.65
C GLU A 217 18.08 4.11 -8.21
N THR A 218 17.12 4.75 -7.54
CA THR A 218 17.26 5.12 -6.13
C THR A 218 17.48 3.90 -5.26
N THR A 219 16.73 2.80 -5.50
CA THR A 219 16.90 1.54 -4.77
C THR A 219 18.31 0.96 -4.98
N ARG A 220 18.86 1.05 -6.19
CA ARG A 220 20.21 0.59 -6.51
C ARG A 220 21.27 1.42 -5.76
N ARG A 221 21.11 2.73 -5.71
CA ARG A 221 22.01 3.66 -5.01
C ARG A 221 22.01 3.43 -3.50
N LEU A 222 20.81 3.35 -2.90
CA LEU A 222 20.65 3.01 -1.48
C LEU A 222 21.32 1.67 -1.14
N GLY A 223 21.19 0.66 -2.01
CA GLY A 223 21.88 -0.63 -1.84
C GLY A 223 23.39 -0.53 -1.80
N ARG A 224 23.99 0.52 -2.37
CA ARG A 224 25.42 0.84 -2.31
C ARG A 224 25.81 1.69 -1.10
N GLY A 225 24.83 2.12 -0.27
CA GLY A 225 25.07 2.97 0.87
C GLY A 225 25.00 4.48 0.57
N GLU A 226 24.54 4.86 -0.63
CA GLU A 226 24.37 6.25 -1.05
C GLU A 226 23.04 6.80 -0.51
N SER A 227 22.91 6.94 0.81
CA SER A 227 21.63 7.34 1.47
C SER A 227 21.17 8.75 1.09
N GLU A 228 22.09 9.64 0.72
CA GLU A 228 21.81 11.01 0.25
C GLU A 228 21.02 11.06 -1.07
N ALA A 229 20.94 9.94 -1.79
CA ALA A 229 20.15 9.84 -3.02
C ALA A 229 18.63 9.91 -2.76
N LEU A 230 18.18 9.61 -1.55
CA LEU A 230 16.75 9.49 -1.26
C LEU A 230 16.01 10.83 -1.33
N GLY A 231 16.51 11.87 -0.66
CA GLY A 231 15.86 13.17 -0.60
C GLY A 231 15.58 13.77 -2.00
N PRO A 232 16.60 13.92 -2.86
CA PRO A 232 16.40 14.39 -4.24
C PRO A 232 15.41 13.52 -5.04
N ALA A 233 15.41 12.19 -4.85
CA ALA A 233 14.48 11.30 -5.54
C ALA A 233 13.03 11.46 -5.06
N MET A 234 12.83 11.70 -3.76
CA MET A 234 11.50 12.02 -3.21
C MET A 234 11.00 13.35 -3.75
N ALA A 235 11.83 14.38 -3.79
CA ALA A 235 11.50 15.69 -4.37
C ALA A 235 11.15 15.58 -5.87
N ALA A 236 11.91 14.81 -6.65
CA ALA A 236 11.62 14.56 -8.06
C ALA A 236 10.30 13.78 -8.24
N THR A 237 10.01 12.81 -7.36
CA THR A 237 8.72 12.09 -7.34
C THR A 237 7.55 13.07 -7.08
N MET A 238 7.70 13.99 -6.12
CA MET A 238 6.69 15.00 -5.83
C MET A 238 6.48 15.95 -7.00
N ALA A 239 7.55 16.42 -7.65
CA ALA A 239 7.49 17.29 -8.83
C ALA A 239 6.77 16.60 -10.00
N ALA A 240 7.11 15.36 -10.31
CA ALA A 240 6.43 14.57 -11.34
C ALA A 240 4.94 14.35 -11.00
N ARG A 241 4.63 14.08 -9.75
CA ARG A 241 3.27 13.87 -9.28
C ARG A 241 2.39 15.12 -9.39
N ARG A 242 2.94 16.31 -9.16
CA ARG A 242 2.24 17.61 -9.36
C ARG A 242 1.82 17.82 -10.83
N ARG A 243 2.55 17.25 -11.79
CA ARG A 243 2.18 17.27 -13.24
C ARG A 243 1.03 16.30 -13.55
N LEU A 244 0.87 15.24 -12.79
CA LEU A 244 -0.19 14.23 -12.99
C LEU A 244 -1.52 14.66 -12.38
N VAL A 245 -1.50 15.21 -11.18
CA VAL A 245 -2.70 15.64 -10.42
C VAL A 245 -2.34 16.83 -9.54
N PRO A 246 -3.17 17.89 -9.55
CA PRO A 246 -3.00 19.00 -8.61
C PRO A 246 -3.02 18.51 -7.16
N LEU A 247 -2.12 19.01 -6.33
CA LEU A 247 -2.19 18.80 -4.89
C LEU A 247 -3.28 19.66 -4.29
N VAL A 248 -3.94 19.16 -3.26
CA VAL A 248 -4.79 19.99 -2.39
C VAL A 248 -3.90 21.10 -1.80
N ALA A 249 -4.38 22.35 -1.83
CA ALA A 249 -3.59 23.52 -1.41
C ALA A 249 -2.94 23.33 -0.03
N ALA A 250 -3.70 22.83 0.96
CA ALA A 250 -3.17 22.58 2.29
C ALA A 250 -2.01 21.59 2.32
N HIS A 251 -2.01 20.57 1.44
CA HIS A 251 -0.88 19.63 1.33
C HIS A 251 0.32 20.29 0.63
N ALA A 252 0.08 21.13 -0.39
CA ALA A 252 1.14 21.88 -1.03
C ALA A 252 1.85 22.80 -0.02
N ASP A 253 1.08 23.56 0.78
CA ASP A 253 1.58 24.43 1.85
C ASP A 253 2.37 23.67 2.91
N LEU A 254 1.92 22.45 3.28
CA LEU A 254 2.67 21.62 4.23
C LEU A 254 4.04 21.21 3.67
N VAL A 255 4.06 20.74 2.42
CA VAL A 255 5.31 20.34 1.75
C VAL A 255 6.27 21.52 1.65
N ASP A 256 5.79 22.68 1.22
CA ASP A 256 6.62 23.88 1.04
C ASP A 256 7.18 24.40 2.38
N ARG A 257 6.37 24.35 3.44
CA ARG A 257 6.85 24.69 4.81
C ARG A 257 7.89 23.70 5.33
N LEU A 258 7.70 22.39 5.12
CA LEU A 258 8.69 21.39 5.52
C LEU A 258 9.99 21.56 4.73
N ALA A 259 9.91 21.80 3.43
CA ALA A 259 11.10 22.08 2.61
C ALA A 259 11.88 23.31 3.11
N SER A 260 11.18 24.37 3.56
CA SER A 260 11.83 25.57 4.11
C SER A 260 12.58 25.33 5.44
N THR A 261 12.30 24.22 6.14
CA THR A 261 13.04 23.80 7.35
C THR A 261 14.21 22.87 7.04
N GLY A 262 14.50 22.61 5.75
CA GLY A 262 15.58 21.71 5.32
C GLY A 262 15.16 20.26 5.16
N ALA A 263 13.88 19.93 5.31
CA ALA A 263 13.37 18.60 4.98
C ALA A 263 13.52 18.35 3.47
N GLN A 264 13.94 17.13 3.11
CA GLN A 264 14.07 16.69 1.72
C GLN A 264 13.02 15.60 1.45
N GLY A 265 12.17 15.83 0.44
CA GLY A 265 11.15 14.84 0.05
C GLY A 265 9.76 15.40 -0.23
#